data_7fb7d6fbafc5e72198ca4127c71b6354
#
_entry.id   7fb7d6fbafc5e72198ca4127c71b6354
#
_cell.length_a   1.000
_cell.length_b   1.000
_cell.length_c   1.000
_cell.angle_alpha   90.00
_cell.angle_beta   90.00
_cell.angle_gamma   90.00
#
_symmetry.space_group_name_H-M   'P 1'
#
loop_
_entity.id
_entity.type
_entity.pdbx_description
1 polymer ?
#
loop_
_entity_poly.entity_id
_entity_poly.type
_entity_poly.pdbx_seq_one_letter_code
_entity_poly.pdbx_strand_id
1 'polypeptide(L)'
;LALHEGSVALLVSSALRQRLLQVELPRLEAVGLRLPCWEGPSAPPSARLWLLDADQLVQAWHRGELGDRQLLVPEGERFEPDLRRALGVVLDTAHWEQLRRSLPSAAASLLELHERLSRRLLARPCGPLQQLPISPEEEAPLRQLLGLLGPLPEPWPQWLATGGDGWTSWASINPALLQWQWHRQPLEPLVQLEGLLEGRGLVLVGPGAELPGPGFGFLPQVELTLADPPLLDPLPLFAPPGQALPNAPHYATHLLDQCRRLVLGQAG
;
A
#
# COMPACT_ATOMS: atom_id res chain seq x y z
N LEU A 1 24.22 3.91 -6.85
CA LEU A 1 23.80 2.77 -7.70
C LEU A 1 24.71 2.56 -8.90
N ALA A 2 25.00 3.57 -9.69
CA ALA A 2 25.81 3.44 -10.90
C ALA A 2 27.25 2.92 -10.62
N LEU A 3 27.80 3.20 -9.44
CA LEU A 3 29.14 2.78 -9.01
C LEU A 3 29.12 1.49 -8.16
N HIS A 4 27.95 1.03 -7.76
CA HIS A 4 27.82 -0.20 -6.98
C HIS A 4 27.93 -1.42 -7.89
N GLU A 5 28.78 -2.40 -7.53
CA GLU A 5 29.02 -3.59 -8.36
C GLU A 5 27.93 -4.66 -8.20
N GLY A 6 27.23 -4.68 -7.06
CA GLY A 6 26.17 -5.64 -6.76
C GLY A 6 24.86 -5.38 -7.51
N SER A 7 24.01 -6.39 -7.55
CA SER A 7 22.64 -6.26 -8.07
C SER A 7 21.71 -5.69 -7.01
N VAL A 8 20.79 -4.83 -7.44
CA VAL A 8 19.87 -4.09 -6.57
C VAL A 8 18.43 -4.27 -7.03
N ALA A 9 17.54 -4.53 -6.07
CA ALA A 9 16.10 -4.39 -6.24
C ALA A 9 15.68 -3.01 -5.71
N LEU A 10 15.13 -2.17 -6.59
CA LEU A 10 14.74 -0.81 -6.26
C LEU A 10 13.22 -0.74 -6.18
N LEU A 11 12.71 -0.52 -4.97
CA LEU A 11 11.28 -0.36 -4.74
C LEU A 11 10.88 1.08 -5.06
N VAL A 12 10.00 1.27 -6.03
CA VAL A 12 9.64 2.59 -6.53
C VAL A 12 8.14 2.76 -6.74
N SER A 13 7.61 3.93 -6.43
CA SER A 13 6.29 4.33 -6.87
C SER A 13 6.23 4.51 -8.39
N SER A 14 5.03 4.51 -8.96
CA SER A 14 4.84 4.74 -10.41
C SER A 14 5.42 6.07 -10.86
N ALA A 15 5.29 7.12 -10.06
CA ALA A 15 5.82 8.45 -10.36
C ALA A 15 7.36 8.46 -10.36
N LEU A 16 7.99 7.85 -9.35
CA LEU A 16 9.43 7.75 -9.28
C LEU A 16 10.00 6.85 -10.38
N ARG A 17 9.32 5.74 -10.70
CA ARG A 17 9.68 4.86 -11.83
C ARG A 17 9.72 5.64 -13.14
N GLN A 18 8.66 6.40 -13.43
CA GLN A 18 8.59 7.21 -14.64
C GLN A 18 9.72 8.25 -14.69
N ARG A 19 9.98 8.94 -13.60
CA ARG A 19 11.09 9.91 -13.50
C ARG A 19 12.45 9.25 -13.74
N LEU A 20 12.70 8.10 -13.12
CA LEU A 20 13.96 7.36 -13.30
C LEU A 20 14.17 6.99 -14.77
N LEU A 21 13.16 6.43 -15.43
CA LEU A 21 13.27 5.97 -16.81
C LEU A 21 13.37 7.10 -17.83
N GLN A 22 12.62 8.19 -17.63
CA GLN A 22 12.52 9.27 -18.61
C GLN A 22 13.56 10.38 -18.39
N VAL A 23 14.07 10.53 -17.19
CA VAL A 23 14.95 11.67 -16.85
C VAL A 23 16.30 11.19 -16.33
N GLU A 24 16.32 10.40 -15.25
CA GLU A 24 17.58 10.14 -14.53
C GLU A 24 18.48 9.14 -15.26
N LEU A 25 17.93 8.03 -15.76
CA LEU A 25 18.72 7.06 -16.53
C LEU A 25 19.27 7.66 -17.84
N PRO A 26 18.52 8.41 -18.65
CA PRO A 26 19.06 9.11 -19.82
C PRO A 26 20.15 10.13 -19.47
N ARG A 27 20.02 10.84 -18.34
CA ARG A 27 21.08 11.76 -17.87
C ARG A 27 22.37 11.03 -17.50
N LEU A 28 22.27 9.87 -16.84
CA LEU A 28 23.44 9.04 -16.53
C LEU A 28 24.09 8.53 -17.82
N GLU A 29 23.31 8.09 -18.79
CA GLU A 29 23.82 7.62 -20.08
C GLU A 29 24.54 8.75 -20.87
N ALA A 30 24.01 9.96 -20.79
CA ALA A 30 24.63 11.13 -21.41
C ALA A 30 26.04 11.47 -20.86
N VAL A 31 26.33 11.10 -19.60
CA VAL A 31 27.66 11.24 -18.98
C VAL A 31 28.50 9.96 -19.06
N GLY A 32 28.07 8.96 -19.85
CA GLY A 32 28.80 7.71 -20.06
C GLY A 32 28.56 6.63 -19.00
N LEU A 33 27.62 6.84 -18.07
CA LEU A 33 27.26 5.86 -17.04
C LEU A 33 26.03 5.06 -17.46
N ARG A 34 26.25 3.85 -17.95
CA ARG A 34 25.18 2.96 -18.37
C ARG A 34 24.78 2.02 -17.22
N LEU A 35 23.53 2.12 -16.79
CA LEU A 35 22.96 1.28 -15.75
C LEU A 35 21.88 0.35 -16.34
N PRO A 36 22.18 -0.94 -16.59
CA PRO A 36 21.18 -1.88 -17.08
C PRO A 36 20.03 -2.02 -16.08
N CYS A 37 18.85 -1.65 -16.53
CA CYS A 37 17.62 -1.64 -15.74
C CYS A 37 16.63 -2.68 -16.27
N TRP A 38 15.89 -3.32 -15.38
CA TRP A 38 14.86 -4.28 -15.68
C TRP A 38 13.55 -3.91 -14.99
N GLU A 39 12.43 -4.04 -15.71
CA GLU A 39 11.09 -3.67 -15.25
C GLU A 39 10.10 -4.84 -15.28
N GLY A 40 10.54 -6.00 -15.77
CA GLY A 40 9.66 -7.18 -15.88
C GLY A 40 9.33 -7.81 -14.52
N PRO A 41 8.34 -8.71 -14.49
CA PRO A 41 7.90 -9.38 -13.27
C PRO A 41 8.95 -10.34 -12.66
N SER A 42 9.92 -10.79 -13.46
CA SER A 42 11.03 -11.63 -13.05
C SER A 42 12.30 -11.13 -13.70
N ALA A 43 13.34 -10.84 -12.91
CA ALA A 43 14.58 -10.28 -13.42
C ALA A 43 15.63 -11.37 -13.69
N PRO A 44 16.31 -11.35 -14.84
CA PRO A 44 17.43 -12.24 -15.07
C PRO A 44 18.58 -11.95 -14.09
N PRO A 45 19.42 -12.94 -13.77
CA PRO A 45 20.56 -12.73 -12.85
C PRO A 45 21.52 -11.63 -13.29
N SER A 46 21.59 -11.36 -14.59
CA SER A 46 22.42 -10.31 -15.17
C SER A 46 21.87 -8.89 -15.01
N ALA A 47 20.61 -8.72 -14.60
CA ALA A 47 20.02 -7.42 -14.36
C ALA A 47 20.63 -6.79 -13.09
N ARG A 48 21.34 -5.68 -13.27
CA ARG A 48 21.96 -4.97 -12.15
C ARG A 48 20.94 -4.17 -11.34
N LEU A 49 19.95 -3.61 -11.98
CA LEU A 49 18.89 -2.83 -11.36
C LEU A 49 17.54 -3.42 -11.75
N TRP A 50 16.77 -3.83 -10.75
CA TRP A 50 15.41 -4.32 -10.93
C TRP A 50 14.43 -3.35 -10.27
N LEU A 51 13.60 -2.67 -11.09
CA LEU A 51 12.56 -1.77 -10.60
C LEU A 51 11.31 -2.56 -10.25
N LEU A 52 10.87 -2.44 -9.00
CA LEU A 52 9.72 -3.13 -8.45
C LEU A 52 8.76 -2.13 -7.81
N ASP A 53 7.47 -2.39 -7.86
CA ASP A 53 6.51 -1.88 -6.89
C ASP A 53 6.35 -2.88 -5.72
N ALA A 54 5.53 -2.52 -4.73
CA ALA A 54 5.36 -3.37 -3.55
C ALA A 54 4.69 -4.71 -3.88
N ASP A 55 3.75 -4.74 -4.82
CA ASP A 55 3.06 -5.96 -5.25
C ASP A 55 4.06 -6.91 -5.94
N GLN A 56 4.90 -6.37 -6.83
CA GLN A 56 5.95 -7.11 -7.50
C GLN A 56 7.02 -7.61 -6.52
N LEU A 57 7.39 -6.81 -5.51
CA LEU A 57 8.34 -7.21 -4.47
C LEU A 57 7.83 -8.42 -3.67
N VAL A 58 6.58 -8.36 -3.21
CA VAL A 58 5.94 -9.47 -2.48
C VAL A 58 5.88 -10.73 -3.33
N GLN A 59 5.50 -10.62 -4.59
CA GLN A 59 5.46 -11.75 -5.52
C GLN A 59 6.86 -12.33 -5.79
N ALA A 60 7.85 -11.48 -6.04
CA ALA A 60 9.24 -11.89 -6.26
C ALA A 60 9.83 -12.59 -5.02
N TRP A 61 9.48 -12.10 -3.82
CA TRP A 61 9.85 -12.73 -2.56
C TRP A 61 9.26 -14.14 -2.45
N HIS A 62 7.95 -14.29 -2.63
CA HIS A 62 7.27 -15.59 -2.52
C HIS A 62 7.78 -16.62 -3.56
N ARG A 63 8.29 -16.15 -4.71
CA ARG A 63 8.87 -17.02 -5.74
C ARG A 63 10.37 -17.29 -5.53
N GLY A 64 11.00 -16.66 -4.53
CA GLY A 64 12.46 -16.77 -4.30
C GLY A 64 13.31 -16.10 -5.38
N GLU A 65 12.74 -15.18 -6.17
CA GLU A 65 13.39 -14.56 -7.34
C GLU A 65 14.28 -13.35 -6.99
N LEU A 66 14.20 -12.85 -5.76
CA LEU A 66 15.02 -11.72 -5.32
C LEU A 66 16.52 -12.06 -5.25
N GLY A 67 16.89 -13.34 -5.04
CA GLY A 67 18.28 -13.77 -4.89
C GLY A 67 19.01 -12.97 -3.81
N ASP A 68 20.27 -12.62 -4.05
CA ASP A 68 21.12 -11.85 -3.10
C ASP A 68 21.04 -10.32 -3.35
N ARG A 69 20.04 -9.85 -4.11
CA ARG A 69 19.91 -8.42 -4.42
C ARG A 69 19.70 -7.62 -3.16
N GLN A 70 20.44 -6.53 -3.04
CA GLN A 70 20.18 -5.53 -2.02
C GLN A 70 18.85 -4.82 -2.31
N LEU A 71 18.11 -4.50 -1.25
CA LEU A 71 16.85 -3.74 -1.38
C LEU A 71 17.10 -2.26 -1.11
N LEU A 72 16.77 -1.42 -2.07
CA LEU A 72 16.82 0.03 -1.93
C LEU A 72 15.41 0.60 -2.06
N VAL A 73 15.04 1.43 -1.09
CA VAL A 73 13.71 2.06 -1.00
C VAL A 73 13.89 3.58 -0.90
N PRO A 74 13.77 4.31 -2.02
CA PRO A 74 13.95 5.76 -2.04
C PRO A 74 12.84 6.56 -1.36
N GLU A 75 11.66 5.96 -1.18
CA GLU A 75 10.51 6.55 -0.50
C GLU A 75 10.23 5.72 0.77
N GLY A 76 11.20 5.72 1.69
CA GLY A 76 11.20 4.83 2.86
C GLY A 76 10.00 5.01 3.78
N GLU A 77 9.44 6.22 3.86
CA GLU A 77 8.22 6.51 4.61
C GLU A 77 6.99 5.76 4.07
N ARG A 78 7.04 5.34 2.81
CA ARG A 78 5.98 4.56 2.16
C ARG A 78 6.19 3.06 2.22
N PHE A 79 7.36 2.61 2.64
CA PHE A 79 7.73 1.19 2.57
C PHE A 79 6.75 0.29 3.33
N GLU A 80 6.51 0.58 4.60
CA GLU A 80 5.57 -0.19 5.41
C GLU A 80 4.11 -0.07 4.91
N PRO A 81 3.55 1.14 4.66
CA PRO A 81 2.22 1.28 4.10
C PRO A 81 2.02 0.55 2.77
N ASP A 82 2.99 0.62 1.86
CA ASP A 82 2.90 -0.03 0.56
C ASP A 82 2.99 -1.56 0.67
N LEU A 83 3.85 -2.10 1.55
CA LEU A 83 3.89 -3.53 1.87
C LEU A 83 2.58 -4.01 2.50
N ARG A 84 2.04 -3.24 3.45
CA ARG A 84 0.76 -3.56 4.10
C ARG A 84 -0.37 -3.64 3.08
N ARG A 85 -0.38 -2.72 2.12
CA ARG A 85 -1.33 -2.74 1.00
C ARG A 85 -1.11 -3.95 0.09
N ALA A 86 0.12 -4.26 -0.30
CA ALA A 86 0.47 -5.35 -1.21
C ALA A 86 0.18 -6.74 -0.63
N LEU A 87 0.33 -6.91 0.68
CA LEU A 87 -0.02 -8.12 1.40
C LEU A 87 -1.51 -8.21 1.73
N GLY A 88 -2.21 -7.09 1.61
CA GLY A 88 -3.63 -6.99 1.94
C GLY A 88 -4.55 -7.67 0.94
N VAL A 89 -5.76 -7.96 1.38
CA VAL A 89 -6.84 -8.48 0.54
C VAL A 89 -7.99 -7.50 0.56
N VAL A 90 -8.55 -7.23 -0.61
CA VAL A 90 -9.74 -6.39 -0.78
C VAL A 90 -10.85 -7.21 -1.43
N LEU A 91 -12.00 -7.28 -0.79
CA LEU A 91 -13.18 -7.97 -1.31
C LEU A 91 -14.28 -6.95 -1.59
N ASP A 92 -14.77 -6.93 -2.80
CA ASP A 92 -15.89 -6.10 -3.24
C ASP A 92 -17.11 -6.94 -3.63
N THR A 93 -18.17 -6.30 -4.08
CA THR A 93 -19.41 -6.96 -4.51
C THR A 93 -19.18 -7.97 -5.64
N ALA A 94 -18.23 -7.70 -6.55
CA ALA A 94 -17.95 -8.62 -7.66
C ALA A 94 -17.33 -9.93 -7.15
N HIS A 95 -16.44 -9.87 -6.17
CA HIS A 95 -15.86 -11.06 -5.52
C HIS A 95 -16.94 -11.90 -4.80
N TRP A 96 -17.91 -11.26 -4.12
CA TRP A 96 -19.03 -11.98 -3.50
C TRP A 96 -19.92 -12.67 -4.56
N GLU A 97 -20.18 -12.03 -5.67
CA GLU A 97 -20.94 -12.64 -6.77
C GLU A 97 -20.18 -13.81 -7.40
N GLN A 98 -18.88 -13.65 -7.65
CA GLN A 98 -18.03 -14.72 -8.17
C GLN A 98 -18.03 -15.94 -7.24
N LEU A 99 -17.91 -15.71 -5.92
CA LEU A 99 -17.96 -16.77 -4.93
C LEU A 99 -19.27 -17.56 -4.99
N ARG A 100 -20.43 -16.86 -5.03
CA ARG A 100 -21.74 -17.50 -5.12
C ARG A 100 -21.92 -18.32 -6.41
N ARG A 101 -21.39 -17.81 -7.53
CA ARG A 101 -21.44 -18.54 -8.82
C ARG A 101 -20.56 -19.79 -8.78
N SER A 102 -19.42 -19.73 -8.12
CA SER A 102 -18.48 -20.86 -8.01
C SER A 102 -18.96 -21.95 -7.05
N LEU A 103 -19.83 -21.61 -6.11
CA LEU A 103 -20.32 -22.48 -5.05
C LEU A 103 -21.87 -22.50 -4.99
N PRO A 104 -22.56 -23.08 -6.00
CA PRO A 104 -24.02 -23.04 -6.10
C PRO A 104 -24.73 -23.66 -4.88
N SER A 105 -24.16 -24.70 -4.28
CA SER A 105 -24.72 -25.38 -3.10
C SER A 105 -24.73 -24.51 -1.83
N ALA A 106 -23.82 -23.56 -1.74
CA ALA A 106 -23.72 -22.62 -0.61
C ALA A 106 -24.23 -21.21 -0.95
N ALA A 107 -24.70 -20.97 -2.18
CA ALA A 107 -25.04 -19.64 -2.66
C ALA A 107 -26.07 -18.90 -1.80
N ALA A 108 -27.07 -19.62 -1.28
CA ALA A 108 -28.10 -19.05 -0.40
C ALA A 108 -27.50 -18.58 0.94
N SER A 109 -26.69 -19.41 1.59
CA SER A 109 -26.02 -19.07 2.85
C SER A 109 -25.02 -17.92 2.68
N LEU A 110 -24.28 -17.91 1.58
CA LEU A 110 -23.35 -16.82 1.24
C LEU A 110 -24.10 -15.49 1.00
N LEU A 111 -25.26 -15.54 0.34
CA LEU A 111 -26.10 -14.36 0.13
C LEU A 111 -26.61 -13.82 1.48
N GLU A 112 -27.14 -14.69 2.33
CA GLU A 112 -27.62 -14.29 3.67
C GLU A 112 -26.51 -13.64 4.52
N LEU A 113 -25.31 -14.22 4.51
CA LEU A 113 -24.15 -13.65 5.22
C LEU A 113 -23.77 -12.27 4.66
N HIS A 114 -23.70 -12.13 3.35
CA HIS A 114 -23.40 -10.86 2.68
C HIS A 114 -24.45 -9.80 2.99
N GLU A 115 -25.76 -10.12 2.89
CA GLU A 115 -26.83 -9.20 3.20
C GLU A 115 -26.86 -8.77 4.67
N ARG A 116 -26.59 -9.71 5.59
CA ARG A 116 -26.51 -9.42 7.01
C ARG A 116 -25.37 -8.45 7.34
N LEU A 117 -24.18 -8.67 6.77
CA LEU A 117 -23.05 -7.76 6.89
C LEU A 117 -23.36 -6.41 6.27
N SER A 118 -23.91 -6.38 5.06
CA SER A 118 -24.27 -5.16 4.34
C SER A 118 -25.26 -4.30 5.12
N ARG A 119 -26.34 -4.89 5.60
CA ARG A 119 -27.34 -4.18 6.42
C ARG A 119 -26.72 -3.56 7.67
N ARG A 120 -25.82 -4.29 8.33
CA ARG A 120 -25.17 -3.81 9.54
C ARG A 120 -24.16 -2.69 9.25
N LEU A 121 -23.35 -2.83 8.22
CA LEU A 121 -22.34 -1.83 7.86
C LEU A 121 -23.00 -0.53 7.35
N LEU A 122 -24.02 -0.64 6.49
CA LEU A 122 -24.71 0.51 5.93
C LEU A 122 -25.65 1.22 6.93
N ALA A 123 -26.07 0.55 7.99
CA ALA A 123 -26.89 1.16 9.05
C ALA A 123 -26.06 1.95 10.10
N ARG A 124 -24.76 1.77 10.14
CA ARG A 124 -23.89 2.47 11.09
C ARG A 124 -23.50 3.85 10.58
N PRO A 125 -23.47 4.86 11.45
CA PRO A 125 -22.89 6.15 11.09
C PRO A 125 -21.40 5.96 10.80
N CYS A 126 -20.96 6.41 9.64
CA CYS A 126 -19.54 6.41 9.27
C CYS A 126 -18.89 7.71 9.71
N GLY A 127 -17.68 7.62 10.24
CA GLY A 127 -16.81 8.78 10.47
C GLY A 127 -16.34 9.41 9.14
N PRO A 128 -15.55 10.48 9.20
CA PRO A 128 -15.04 11.17 8.01
C PRO A 128 -14.31 10.29 7.00
N LEU A 129 -13.65 9.24 7.47
CA LEU A 129 -12.92 8.28 6.63
C LEU A 129 -13.81 7.25 5.95
N GLN A 130 -15.12 7.22 6.27
CA GLN A 130 -16.07 6.24 5.75
C GLN A 130 -15.59 4.79 5.95
N GLN A 131 -14.96 4.53 7.07
CA GLN A 131 -14.43 3.21 7.44
C GLN A 131 -15.09 2.72 8.73
N LEU A 132 -15.41 1.42 8.75
CA LEU A 132 -15.94 0.73 9.92
C LEU A 132 -15.13 -0.54 10.20
N PRO A 133 -14.70 -0.78 11.44
CA PRO A 133 -14.02 -2.03 11.78
C PRO A 133 -14.98 -3.21 11.64
N ILE A 134 -14.43 -4.34 11.20
CA ILE A 134 -15.11 -5.64 11.19
C ILE A 134 -14.44 -6.51 12.26
N SER A 135 -15.24 -6.99 13.21
CA SER A 135 -14.70 -7.78 14.33
C SER A 135 -14.48 -9.25 13.94
N PRO A 136 -13.62 -9.97 14.65
CA PRO A 136 -13.42 -11.41 14.43
C PRO A 136 -14.71 -12.23 14.54
N GLU A 137 -15.62 -11.87 15.44
CA GLU A 137 -16.93 -12.55 15.59
C GLU A 137 -17.81 -12.36 14.35
N GLU A 138 -17.64 -11.27 13.64
CA GLU A 138 -18.35 -10.98 12.40
C GLU A 138 -17.81 -11.73 11.21
N GLU A 139 -16.51 -12.02 11.22
CA GLU A 139 -15.85 -12.84 10.22
C GLU A 139 -16.08 -14.35 10.44
N ALA A 140 -16.21 -14.78 11.68
CA ALA A 140 -16.22 -16.19 12.05
C ALA A 140 -17.23 -17.05 11.26
N PRO A 141 -18.51 -16.63 11.05
CA PRO A 141 -19.46 -17.44 10.29
C PRO A 141 -19.04 -17.67 8.84
N LEU A 142 -18.45 -16.62 8.21
CA LEU A 142 -17.96 -16.74 6.84
C LEU A 142 -16.73 -17.64 6.77
N ARG A 143 -15.77 -17.49 7.70
CA ARG A 143 -14.59 -18.35 7.79
C ARG A 143 -14.95 -19.82 7.98
N GLN A 144 -15.89 -20.10 8.88
CA GLN A 144 -16.37 -21.47 9.12
C GLN A 144 -17.01 -22.05 7.87
N LEU A 145 -17.87 -21.28 7.19
CA LEU A 145 -18.52 -21.75 5.97
C LEU A 145 -17.49 -22.03 4.86
N LEU A 146 -16.58 -21.08 4.59
CA LEU A 146 -15.57 -21.23 3.52
C LEU A 146 -14.57 -22.35 3.83
N GLY A 147 -14.23 -22.59 5.08
CA GLY A 147 -13.36 -23.69 5.50
C GLY A 147 -13.94 -25.09 5.24
N LEU A 148 -15.26 -25.21 5.08
CA LEU A 148 -15.94 -26.47 4.76
C LEU A 148 -16.18 -26.66 3.26
N LEU A 149 -15.98 -25.61 2.46
CA LEU A 149 -16.27 -25.66 1.02
C LEU A 149 -15.02 -26.04 0.20
N GLY A 150 -15.25 -26.57 -1.00
CA GLY A 150 -14.22 -26.96 -1.96
C GLY A 150 -13.42 -25.78 -2.50
N PRO A 151 -12.72 -25.91 -3.62
CA PRO A 151 -11.81 -24.87 -4.10
C PRO A 151 -12.52 -23.54 -4.26
N LEU A 152 -11.93 -22.50 -3.63
CA LEU A 152 -12.45 -21.15 -3.64
C LEU A 152 -11.85 -20.35 -4.80
N PRO A 153 -12.61 -19.43 -5.43
CA PRO A 153 -12.06 -18.50 -6.40
C PRO A 153 -11.19 -17.42 -5.73
N GLU A 154 -10.20 -16.90 -6.46
CA GLU A 154 -9.42 -15.75 -5.97
C GLU A 154 -10.31 -14.52 -5.76
N PRO A 155 -10.06 -13.71 -4.73
CA PRO A 155 -8.95 -13.80 -3.75
C PRO A 155 -9.35 -14.49 -2.41
N TRP A 156 -10.40 -15.29 -2.38
CA TRP A 156 -10.95 -15.92 -1.16
C TRP A 156 -9.99 -16.87 -0.44
N PRO A 157 -9.15 -17.67 -1.15
CA PRO A 157 -8.13 -18.49 -0.49
C PRO A 157 -7.14 -17.63 0.30
N GLN A 158 -6.69 -16.52 -0.30
CA GLN A 158 -5.80 -15.56 0.36
C GLN A 158 -6.50 -14.93 1.57
N TRP A 159 -7.76 -14.48 1.46
CA TRP A 159 -8.52 -13.93 2.58
C TRP A 159 -8.68 -14.95 3.71
N LEU A 160 -8.93 -16.22 3.38
CA LEU A 160 -9.08 -17.28 4.37
C LEU A 160 -7.76 -17.58 5.09
N ALA A 161 -6.63 -17.53 4.37
CA ALA A 161 -5.30 -17.72 4.94
C ALA A 161 -4.88 -16.57 5.89
N THR A 162 -5.39 -15.35 5.69
CA THR A 162 -5.08 -14.19 6.52
C THR A 162 -5.91 -14.18 7.81
N GLY A 163 -5.71 -15.13 8.71
CA GLY A 163 -6.43 -15.23 9.99
C GLY A 163 -5.56 -14.89 11.20
N GLY A 164 -6.18 -14.53 12.34
CA GLY A 164 -5.51 -14.34 13.62
C GLY A 164 -5.15 -12.90 13.98
N ASP A 165 -4.47 -12.74 15.12
CA ASP A 165 -4.23 -11.47 15.80
C ASP A 165 -3.30 -10.49 15.05
N GLY A 166 -2.54 -10.97 14.09
CA GLY A 166 -1.62 -10.14 13.29
C GLY A 166 -2.29 -9.38 12.13
N TRP A 167 -3.62 -9.44 12.00
CA TRP A 167 -4.36 -8.83 10.89
C TRP A 167 -5.45 -7.90 11.37
N THR A 168 -5.63 -6.78 10.67
CA THR A 168 -6.75 -5.86 10.89
C THR A 168 -7.75 -5.95 9.75
N SER A 169 -9.02 -5.72 10.08
CA SER A 169 -10.15 -5.88 9.16
C SER A 169 -11.09 -4.70 9.28
N TRP A 170 -11.45 -4.10 8.13
CA TRP A 170 -12.43 -3.02 8.11
C TRP A 170 -13.19 -2.97 6.78
N ALA A 171 -14.33 -2.31 6.79
CA ALA A 171 -15.07 -1.97 5.60
C ALA A 171 -14.87 -0.51 5.23
N SER A 172 -14.55 -0.21 3.97
CA SER A 172 -14.72 1.12 3.40
C SER A 172 -16.12 1.21 2.77
N ILE A 173 -16.84 2.30 3.05
CA ILE A 173 -18.24 2.46 2.67
C ILE A 173 -18.37 3.61 1.67
N ASN A 174 -19.07 3.36 0.57
CA ASN A 174 -19.54 4.39 -0.33
C ASN A 174 -21.04 4.59 -0.12
N PRO A 175 -21.47 5.57 0.70
CA PRO A 175 -22.87 5.75 1.04
C PRO A 175 -23.72 6.20 -0.16
N ALA A 176 -23.12 6.87 -1.14
CA ALA A 176 -23.84 7.32 -2.35
C ALA A 176 -24.25 6.15 -3.26
N LEU A 177 -23.44 5.09 -3.30
CA LEU A 177 -23.71 3.89 -4.10
C LEU A 177 -24.29 2.73 -3.27
N LEU A 178 -24.41 2.90 -1.96
CA LEU A 178 -24.77 1.84 -1.01
C LEU A 178 -23.87 0.59 -1.17
N GLN A 179 -22.60 0.83 -1.43
CA GLN A 179 -21.58 -0.20 -1.63
C GLN A 179 -20.54 -0.14 -0.53
N TRP A 180 -19.89 -1.26 -0.30
CA TRP A 180 -18.79 -1.35 0.63
C TRP A 180 -17.76 -2.35 0.11
N GLN A 181 -16.51 -2.19 0.57
CA GLN A 181 -15.41 -3.08 0.30
C GLN A 181 -14.84 -3.57 1.62
N TRP A 182 -14.51 -4.84 1.69
CA TRP A 182 -13.84 -5.43 2.83
C TRP A 182 -12.34 -5.38 2.63
N HIS A 183 -11.65 -4.69 3.51
CA HIS A 183 -10.20 -4.62 3.52
C HIS A 183 -9.65 -5.48 4.65
N ARG A 184 -8.60 -6.21 4.37
CA ARG A 184 -7.84 -6.95 5.36
C ARG A 184 -6.36 -6.75 5.12
N GLN A 185 -5.64 -6.32 6.14
CA GLN A 185 -4.22 -6.00 6.05
C GLN A 185 -3.45 -6.49 7.28
N PRO A 186 -2.16 -6.86 7.14
CA PRO A 186 -1.33 -7.21 8.28
C PRO A 186 -1.05 -5.96 9.13
N LEU A 187 -0.99 -6.13 10.45
CA LEU A 187 -0.56 -5.08 11.37
C LEU A 187 0.94 -4.81 11.20
N GLU A 188 1.73 -5.88 11.06
CA GLU A 188 3.16 -5.84 10.87
C GLU A 188 3.53 -6.55 9.55
N PRO A 189 3.66 -5.82 8.44
CA PRO A 189 3.86 -6.43 7.13
C PRO A 189 5.20 -7.17 7.00
N LEU A 190 6.25 -6.75 7.69
CA LEU A 190 7.55 -7.43 7.64
C LEU A 190 7.56 -8.78 8.34
N VAL A 191 6.69 -8.99 9.33
CA VAL A 191 6.50 -10.32 9.94
C VAL A 191 5.93 -11.32 8.94
N GLN A 192 5.09 -10.86 7.99
CA GLN A 192 4.55 -11.70 6.93
C GLN A 192 5.58 -12.02 5.82
N LEU A 193 6.68 -11.28 5.79
CA LEU A 193 7.79 -11.45 4.87
C LEU A 193 9.05 -11.93 5.64
N GLU A 194 8.85 -12.89 6.54
CA GLU A 194 9.92 -13.47 7.35
C GLU A 194 11.12 -13.87 6.47
N GLY A 195 12.32 -13.48 6.87
CA GLY A 195 13.53 -13.73 6.10
C GLY A 195 13.77 -12.79 4.92
N LEU A 196 12.85 -11.90 4.55
CA LEU A 196 13.08 -10.95 3.44
C LEU A 196 14.38 -10.15 3.64
N LEU A 197 14.66 -9.74 4.86
CA LEU A 197 15.83 -8.93 5.20
C LEU A 197 17.01 -9.75 5.72
N GLU A 198 16.87 -11.07 5.91
CA GLU A 198 17.95 -11.93 6.37
C GLU A 198 19.08 -12.01 5.35
N GLY A 199 20.29 -11.64 5.78
CA GLY A 199 21.47 -11.63 4.91
C GLY A 199 21.43 -10.63 3.76
N ARG A 200 20.41 -9.79 3.69
CA ARG A 200 20.22 -8.79 2.62
C ARG A 200 20.42 -7.38 3.15
N GLY A 201 21.17 -6.57 2.43
CA GLY A 201 21.25 -5.14 2.71
C GLY A 201 19.95 -4.43 2.36
N LEU A 202 19.40 -3.66 3.32
CA LEU A 202 18.28 -2.76 3.12
C LEU A 202 18.76 -1.32 3.28
N VAL A 203 18.48 -0.48 2.29
CA VAL A 203 18.73 0.96 2.36
C VAL A 203 17.40 1.68 2.21
N LEU A 204 17.02 2.40 3.26
CA LEU A 204 15.84 3.27 3.26
C LEU A 204 16.30 4.72 3.10
N VAL A 205 15.67 5.44 2.21
CA VAL A 205 15.89 6.88 2.01
C VAL A 205 14.56 7.59 2.19
N GLY A 206 14.51 8.63 2.99
CA GLY A 206 13.28 9.38 3.23
C GLY A 206 13.48 10.50 4.24
N PRO A 207 12.42 11.22 4.62
CA PRO A 207 12.48 12.26 5.63
C PRO A 207 12.91 11.63 6.98
N GLY A 208 14.06 12.07 7.50
CA GLY A 208 14.82 11.39 8.55
C GLY A 208 14.09 11.17 9.89
N ALA A 209 13.08 12.00 10.22
CA ALA A 209 12.36 11.87 11.48
C ALA A 209 11.35 10.70 11.52
N GLU A 210 11.05 10.09 10.38
CA GLU A 210 10.02 9.07 10.25
C GLU A 210 10.59 7.66 9.95
N LEU A 211 11.91 7.52 9.93
CA LEU A 211 12.59 6.28 9.62
C LEU A 211 13.55 5.83 10.75
N PRO A 212 13.49 4.56 11.13
CA PRO A 212 12.46 3.56 10.88
C PRO A 212 11.23 3.82 11.73
N GLY A 213 10.01 3.64 11.18
CA GLY A 213 8.77 3.69 11.95
C GLY A 213 8.65 2.53 12.95
N PRO A 214 7.71 2.59 13.90
CA PRO A 214 7.56 1.58 14.95
C PRO A 214 7.23 0.17 14.45
N GLY A 215 6.83 0.01 13.18
CA GLY A 215 6.49 -1.28 12.59
C GLY A 215 7.65 -2.08 11.99
N PHE A 216 8.88 -1.56 12.02
CA PHE A 216 10.00 -2.25 11.37
C PHE A 216 10.61 -3.37 12.20
N GLY A 217 10.49 -3.35 13.53
CA GLY A 217 11.01 -4.40 14.39
C GLY A 217 12.54 -4.55 14.39
N PHE A 218 13.28 -3.66 13.72
CA PHE A 218 14.74 -3.66 13.67
C PHE A 218 15.32 -2.25 13.83
N LEU A 219 16.58 -2.18 14.28
CA LEU A 219 17.31 -0.94 14.38
C LEU A 219 18.27 -0.80 13.19
N PRO A 220 18.44 0.42 12.62
CA PRO A 220 19.42 0.64 11.56
C PRO A 220 20.84 0.40 12.09
N GLN A 221 21.67 -0.28 11.29
CA GLN A 221 23.10 -0.46 11.60
C GLN A 221 23.89 0.84 11.36
N VAL A 222 23.47 1.59 10.35
CA VAL A 222 24.03 2.89 9.99
C VAL A 222 22.89 3.85 9.68
N GLU A 223 22.93 4.99 10.33
CA GLU A 223 22.02 6.10 10.07
C GLU A 223 22.81 7.30 9.57
N LEU A 224 22.43 7.84 8.42
CA LEU A 224 23.02 9.04 7.85
C LEU A 224 21.94 10.10 7.67
N THR A 225 22.02 11.15 8.47
CA THR A 225 21.13 12.30 8.34
C THR A 225 21.82 13.39 7.51
N LEU A 226 21.23 13.75 6.39
CA LEU A 226 21.63 14.94 5.63
C LEU A 226 20.85 16.13 6.20
N ALA A 227 21.57 17.11 6.74
CA ALA A 227 20.96 18.31 7.23
C ALA A 227 20.35 19.10 6.05
N ASP A 228 19.08 19.43 6.14
CA ASP A 228 18.49 20.40 5.23
C ASP A 228 19.14 21.77 5.46
N PRO A 229 19.39 22.57 4.40
CA PRO A 229 19.77 23.95 4.59
C PRO A 229 18.69 24.64 5.46
N PRO A 230 19.07 25.41 6.47
CA PRO A 230 18.10 26.09 7.32
C PRO A 230 17.15 26.87 6.43
N LEU A 231 15.84 26.66 6.57
CA LEU A 231 14.84 27.51 5.95
C LEU A 231 15.10 28.93 6.48
N LEU A 232 15.42 29.85 5.61
CA LEU A 232 15.73 31.23 5.96
C LEU A 232 14.55 31.90 6.70
N ASP A 233 13.32 31.50 6.33
CA ASP A 233 12.10 31.94 7.00
C ASP A 233 11.13 30.75 7.17
N PRO A 234 10.41 30.67 8.30
CA PRO A 234 9.40 29.66 8.49
C PRO A 234 8.28 29.84 7.47
N LEU A 235 7.92 28.76 6.76
CA LEU A 235 6.79 28.78 5.84
C LEU A 235 5.49 29.10 6.61
N PRO A 236 4.71 30.10 6.18
CA PRO A 236 3.46 30.40 6.84
C PRO A 236 2.47 29.25 6.65
N LEU A 237 1.93 28.75 7.77
CA LEU A 237 0.86 27.75 7.75
C LEU A 237 -0.48 28.45 7.59
N PHE A 238 -1.15 28.18 6.47
CA PHE A 238 -2.53 28.64 6.24
C PHE A 238 -3.51 27.53 6.60
N ALA A 239 -4.22 27.71 7.69
CA ALA A 239 -5.25 26.80 8.19
C ALA A 239 -6.58 27.55 8.33
N PRO A 240 -7.40 27.67 7.27
CA PRO A 240 -8.66 28.42 7.32
C PRO A 240 -9.66 27.74 8.27
N PRO A 241 -10.34 28.48 9.14
CA PRO A 241 -11.42 27.94 9.96
C PRO A 241 -12.57 27.47 9.07
N GLY A 242 -13.17 26.33 9.42
CA GLY A 242 -14.31 25.79 8.67
C GLY A 242 -13.94 25.13 7.32
N GLN A 243 -12.68 24.72 7.17
CA GLN A 243 -12.28 23.97 5.98
C GLN A 243 -13.12 22.69 5.80
N ALA A 244 -13.61 22.46 4.59
CA ALA A 244 -14.32 21.23 4.27
C ALA A 244 -13.40 20.01 4.45
N LEU A 245 -13.97 18.89 4.89
CA LEU A 245 -13.22 17.63 5.00
C LEU A 245 -12.88 17.09 3.59
N PRO A 246 -11.74 16.38 3.43
CA PRO A 246 -11.30 15.88 2.13
C PRO A 246 -12.32 14.98 1.40
N ASN A 247 -13.20 14.31 2.15
CA ASN A 247 -14.26 13.45 1.61
C ASN A 247 -15.59 14.16 1.38
N ALA A 248 -15.69 15.46 1.67
CA ALA A 248 -16.92 16.21 1.41
C ALA A 248 -17.12 16.46 -0.09
N PRO A 249 -18.35 16.32 -0.62
CA PRO A 249 -18.62 16.50 -2.06
C PRO A 249 -18.15 17.84 -2.64
N HIS A 250 -18.09 18.87 -1.81
CA HIS A 250 -17.69 20.25 -2.20
C HIS A 250 -16.22 20.57 -1.85
N TYR A 251 -15.42 19.59 -1.37
CA TYR A 251 -14.04 19.82 -0.94
C TYR A 251 -13.17 20.44 -2.03
N ALA A 252 -13.19 19.89 -3.25
CA ALA A 252 -12.39 20.39 -4.35
C ALA A 252 -12.72 21.85 -4.71
N THR A 253 -14.02 22.20 -4.73
CA THR A 253 -14.48 23.57 -5.00
C THR A 253 -14.05 24.53 -3.88
N HIS A 254 -14.19 24.09 -2.62
CA HIS A 254 -13.78 24.87 -1.45
C HIS A 254 -12.26 25.11 -1.44
N LEU A 255 -11.48 24.06 -1.70
CA LEU A 255 -10.02 24.17 -1.77
C LEU A 255 -9.57 25.12 -2.88
N LEU A 256 -10.19 25.02 -4.07
CA LEU A 256 -9.89 25.90 -5.19
C LEU A 256 -10.19 27.38 -4.88
N ASP A 257 -11.31 27.64 -4.20
CA ASP A 257 -11.68 29.00 -3.74
C ASP A 257 -10.67 29.54 -2.74
N GLN A 258 -10.23 28.74 -1.78
CA GLN A 258 -9.19 29.11 -0.82
C GLN A 258 -7.85 29.40 -1.51
N CYS A 259 -7.43 28.57 -2.45
CA CYS A 259 -6.21 28.81 -3.24
C CYS A 259 -6.31 30.12 -4.03
N ARG A 260 -7.47 30.41 -4.65
CA ARG A 260 -7.69 31.65 -5.38
C ARG A 260 -7.58 32.87 -4.45
N ARG A 261 -8.17 32.81 -3.27
CA ARG A 261 -8.09 33.89 -2.27
C ARG A 261 -6.65 34.15 -1.82
N LEU A 262 -5.86 33.08 -1.61
CA LEU A 262 -4.45 33.22 -1.27
C LEU A 262 -3.65 33.90 -2.38
N VAL A 263 -3.82 33.44 -3.62
CA VAL A 263 -3.10 34.00 -4.78
C VAL A 263 -3.50 35.48 -5.00
N LEU A 264 -4.79 35.80 -4.94
CA LEU A 264 -5.27 37.18 -5.14
C LEU A 264 -4.94 38.08 -3.95
N GLY A 265 -4.91 37.55 -2.74
CA GLY A 265 -4.57 38.31 -1.52
C GLY A 265 -3.09 38.65 -1.40
N GLN A 266 -2.20 37.91 -2.11
CA GLN A 266 -0.76 38.24 -2.15
C GLN A 266 -0.40 39.22 -3.30
N ALA A 267 -1.33 39.50 -4.20
CA ALA A 267 -1.14 40.42 -5.32
C ALA A 267 -1.48 41.89 -5.01
N GLY A 268 -1.76 42.22 -3.73
CA GLY A 268 -2.08 43.56 -3.25
C GLY A 268 -0.97 44.20 -2.42
#